data_652ca1e534e2f9cedee5ac0d96ae406d
#
_entry.id   652ca1e534e2f9cedee5ac0d96ae406d
#
_cell.length_a   1.000
_cell.length_b   1.000
_cell.length_c   1.000
_cell.angle_alpha   90.00
_cell.angle_beta   90.00
_cell.angle_gamma   90.00
#
_symmetry.space_group_name_H-M   'P 1'
#
loop_
_entity.id
_entity.type
_entity.pdbx_description
1 polymer ?
#
loop_
_entity_poly.entity_id
_entity_poly.type
_entity_poly.pdbx_seq_one_letter_code
_entity_poly.pdbx_strand_id
1 'polypeptide(L)'
;MRHALDTVRLETDSQARSHVQLENSIRKEVEGPLIDFMRRVDSLRRDAQTSVTKLHKHKQTQTQYMNRAREKYETDCTKINSYTAQSNMVQGRDLDKVMSKLERVQSGIESEDRDYQSYVRALQETTQKWNSEYKSFLDICQDVEEERQEFLKTNIWGLANAISSICVTDDEACERVRVALEGCESTRDVRDFVREFATGSNIPAAPEYVNYAQSIAPPAAATTGSAHFSRLSTRVADGMHPPS
;
A
#
# COMPACT_ATOMS: atom_id res chain seq x y z
N MET A 1 44.81 -7.76 0.73
CA MET A 1 44.01 -6.55 0.56
C MET A 1 43.29 -6.46 -0.80
N ARG A 2 43.97 -6.58 -1.95
CA ARG A 2 43.35 -6.49 -3.29
C ARG A 2 42.18 -7.47 -3.45
N HIS A 3 42.34 -8.75 -3.08
CA HIS A 3 41.29 -9.75 -3.13
C HIS A 3 40.07 -9.35 -2.27
N ALA A 4 40.27 -8.84 -1.07
CA ALA A 4 39.14 -8.40 -0.22
C ALA A 4 38.37 -7.22 -0.83
N LEU A 5 39.05 -6.24 -1.44
CA LEU A 5 38.41 -5.13 -2.14
C LEU A 5 37.63 -5.61 -3.39
N ASP A 6 38.16 -6.59 -4.12
CA ASP A 6 37.46 -7.20 -5.24
C ASP A 6 36.20 -7.94 -4.74
N THR A 7 36.29 -8.63 -3.60
CA THR A 7 35.13 -9.29 -2.97
C THR A 7 34.07 -8.25 -2.58
N VAL A 8 34.45 -7.15 -1.91
CA VAL A 8 33.50 -6.06 -1.57
C VAL A 8 32.76 -5.56 -2.81
N ARG A 9 33.49 -5.30 -3.90
CA ARG A 9 32.90 -4.83 -5.16
C ARG A 9 31.92 -5.84 -5.74
N LEU A 10 32.28 -7.12 -5.78
CA LEU A 10 31.45 -8.19 -6.31
C LEU A 10 30.16 -8.41 -5.47
N GLU A 11 30.32 -8.42 -4.14
CA GLU A 11 29.18 -8.62 -3.24
C GLU A 11 28.22 -7.42 -3.26
N THR A 12 28.75 -6.19 -3.33
CA THR A 12 27.90 -4.99 -3.48
C THR A 12 27.11 -5.02 -4.80
N ASP A 13 27.72 -5.44 -5.91
CA ASP A 13 27.05 -5.57 -7.19
C ASP A 13 26.00 -6.71 -7.17
N SER A 14 26.28 -7.81 -6.46
CA SER A 14 25.34 -8.91 -6.23
C SER A 14 24.12 -8.46 -5.40
N GLN A 15 24.35 -7.76 -4.29
CA GLN A 15 23.29 -7.18 -3.46
C GLN A 15 22.39 -6.23 -4.27
N ALA A 16 23.00 -5.32 -5.05
CA ALA A 16 22.25 -4.41 -5.91
C ALA A 16 21.31 -5.16 -6.87
N ARG A 17 21.79 -6.23 -7.50
CA ARG A 17 20.96 -7.07 -8.38
C ARG A 17 19.83 -7.77 -7.62
N SER A 18 20.10 -8.30 -6.44
CA SER A 18 19.09 -8.95 -5.61
C SER A 18 17.99 -7.98 -5.18
N HIS A 19 18.34 -6.74 -4.84
CA HIS A 19 17.36 -5.71 -4.50
C HIS A 19 16.51 -5.27 -5.72
N VAL A 20 17.09 -5.22 -6.93
CA VAL A 20 16.29 -5.00 -8.17
C VAL A 20 15.33 -6.17 -8.43
N GLN A 21 15.74 -7.40 -8.16
CA GLN A 21 14.85 -8.55 -8.26
C GLN A 21 13.71 -8.47 -7.24
N LEU A 22 14.01 -8.10 -5.98
CA LEU A 22 12.99 -7.87 -4.95
C LEU A 22 11.97 -6.80 -5.39
N GLU A 23 12.43 -5.67 -5.94
CA GLU A 23 11.54 -4.63 -6.47
C GLU A 23 10.57 -5.20 -7.50
N ASN A 24 11.07 -5.97 -8.47
CA ASN A 24 10.26 -6.57 -9.52
C ASN A 24 9.26 -7.60 -8.95
N SER A 25 9.69 -8.41 -7.97
CA SER A 25 8.79 -9.37 -7.30
C SER A 25 7.69 -8.66 -6.52
N ILE A 26 8.00 -7.61 -5.77
CA ILE A 26 7.00 -6.81 -5.06
C ILE A 26 5.98 -6.21 -6.03
N ARG A 27 6.43 -5.64 -7.14
CA ARG A 27 5.52 -5.07 -8.16
C ARG A 27 4.59 -6.13 -8.76
N LYS A 28 5.14 -7.29 -9.10
CA LYS A 28 4.39 -8.34 -9.79
C LYS A 28 3.49 -9.14 -8.84
N GLU A 29 3.98 -9.47 -7.64
CA GLU A 29 3.34 -10.45 -6.76
C GLU A 29 2.54 -9.79 -5.62
N VAL A 30 2.81 -8.51 -5.31
CA VAL A 30 2.14 -7.76 -4.24
C VAL A 30 1.29 -6.64 -4.82
N GLU A 31 1.90 -5.68 -5.53
CA GLU A 31 1.23 -4.48 -6.01
C GLU A 31 0.21 -4.78 -7.12
N GLY A 32 0.59 -5.57 -8.13
CA GLY A 32 -0.29 -5.93 -9.24
C GLY A 32 -1.58 -6.60 -8.78
N PRO A 33 -1.52 -7.71 -8.04
CA PRO A 33 -2.70 -8.37 -7.48
C PRO A 33 -3.55 -7.48 -6.58
N LEU A 34 -2.92 -6.59 -5.79
CA LEU A 34 -3.64 -5.64 -4.93
C LEU A 34 -4.46 -4.64 -5.75
N ILE A 35 -3.88 -4.09 -6.81
CA ILE A 35 -4.59 -3.16 -7.71
C ILE A 35 -5.79 -3.86 -8.38
N ASP A 36 -5.61 -5.08 -8.85
CA ASP A 36 -6.67 -5.84 -9.52
C ASP A 36 -7.77 -6.23 -8.54
N PHE A 37 -7.41 -6.62 -7.32
CA PHE A 37 -8.37 -6.87 -6.25
C PHE A 37 -9.21 -5.63 -5.93
N MET A 38 -8.58 -4.47 -5.75
CA MET A 38 -9.27 -3.21 -5.47
C MET A 38 -10.25 -2.82 -6.59
N ARG A 39 -9.86 -2.96 -7.85
CA ARG A 39 -10.75 -2.67 -9.00
C ARG A 39 -11.98 -3.59 -9.00
N ARG A 40 -11.78 -4.88 -8.79
CA ARG A 40 -12.86 -5.87 -8.74
C ARG A 40 -13.86 -5.57 -7.62
N VAL A 41 -13.38 -5.34 -6.41
CA VAL A 41 -14.20 -5.01 -5.24
C VAL A 41 -14.99 -3.73 -5.45
N ASP A 42 -14.36 -2.68 -5.99
CA ASP A 42 -15.01 -1.40 -6.23
C ASP A 42 -16.12 -1.51 -7.29
N SER A 43 -15.93 -2.31 -8.33
CA SER A 43 -16.97 -2.59 -9.33
C SER A 43 -18.17 -3.31 -8.71
N LEU A 44 -17.94 -4.41 -8.00
CA LEU A 44 -18.98 -5.19 -7.34
C LEU A 44 -19.82 -4.34 -6.38
N ARG A 45 -19.15 -3.53 -5.56
CA ARG A 45 -19.81 -2.64 -4.61
C ARG A 45 -20.68 -1.58 -5.31
N ARG A 46 -20.17 -0.94 -6.36
CA ARG A 46 -20.89 0.10 -7.11
C ARG A 46 -22.14 -0.46 -7.77
N ASP A 47 -22.04 -1.63 -8.40
CA ASP A 47 -23.17 -2.25 -9.09
C ASP A 47 -24.28 -2.62 -8.11
N ALA A 48 -23.94 -3.29 -7.01
CA ALA A 48 -24.88 -3.65 -5.97
C ALA A 48 -25.51 -2.42 -5.28
N GLN A 49 -24.71 -1.39 -4.95
CA GLN A 49 -25.19 -0.15 -4.34
C GLN A 49 -26.14 0.63 -5.24
N THR A 50 -25.90 0.62 -6.56
CA THR A 50 -26.72 1.34 -7.53
C THR A 50 -28.14 0.79 -7.55
N SER A 51 -28.32 -0.54 -7.56
CA SER A 51 -29.65 -1.20 -7.53
C SER A 51 -30.41 -0.83 -6.25
N VAL A 52 -29.79 -1.01 -5.10
CA VAL A 52 -30.40 -0.74 -3.79
C VAL A 52 -30.78 0.75 -3.65
N THR A 53 -29.91 1.66 -4.11
CA THR A 53 -30.19 3.10 -4.05
C THR A 53 -31.41 3.50 -4.89
N LYS A 54 -31.56 2.92 -6.09
CA LYS A 54 -32.74 3.16 -6.94
C LYS A 54 -34.02 2.68 -6.28
N LEU A 55 -34.01 1.47 -5.72
CA LEU A 55 -35.17 0.92 -5.00
C LEU A 55 -35.51 1.71 -3.74
N HIS A 56 -34.52 2.19 -3.02
CA HIS A 56 -34.74 3.04 -1.84
C HIS A 56 -35.43 4.35 -2.22
N LYS A 57 -34.98 5.04 -3.26
CA LYS A 57 -35.63 6.25 -3.77
C LYS A 57 -37.08 5.99 -4.21
N HIS A 58 -37.32 4.86 -4.90
CA HIS A 58 -38.66 4.48 -5.31
C HIS A 58 -39.58 4.23 -4.10
N LYS A 59 -39.09 3.49 -3.10
CA LYS A 59 -39.81 3.28 -1.83
C LYS A 59 -40.15 4.60 -1.13
N GLN A 60 -39.19 5.53 -1.04
CA GLN A 60 -39.43 6.86 -0.45
C GLN A 60 -40.52 7.64 -1.18
N THR A 61 -40.52 7.63 -2.51
CA THR A 61 -41.54 8.28 -3.33
C THR A 61 -42.94 7.66 -3.08
N GLN A 62 -43.04 6.34 -3.06
CA GLN A 62 -44.29 5.65 -2.77
C GLN A 62 -44.76 5.89 -1.35
N THR A 63 -43.89 5.95 -0.38
CA THR A 63 -44.21 6.32 1.00
C THR A 63 -44.85 7.73 1.06
N GLN A 64 -44.31 8.67 0.29
CA GLN A 64 -44.89 10.03 0.23
C GLN A 64 -46.31 10.02 -0.39
N TYR A 65 -46.54 9.27 -1.47
CA TYR A 65 -47.84 9.16 -2.08
C TYR A 65 -48.86 8.49 -1.15
N MET A 66 -48.51 7.40 -0.50
CA MET A 66 -49.33 6.70 0.47
C MET A 66 -49.69 7.62 1.64
N ASN A 67 -48.72 8.37 2.21
CA ASN A 67 -48.95 9.30 3.31
C ASN A 67 -49.94 10.42 2.91
N ARG A 68 -49.78 11.00 1.71
CA ARG A 68 -50.71 12.03 1.19
C ARG A 68 -52.12 11.49 0.99
N ALA A 69 -52.26 10.29 0.43
CA ALA A 69 -53.57 9.66 0.23
C ALA A 69 -54.23 9.33 1.57
N ARG A 70 -53.46 8.82 2.55
CA ARG A 70 -53.93 8.57 3.90
C ARG A 70 -54.45 9.84 4.58
N GLU A 71 -53.63 10.91 4.56
CA GLU A 71 -53.96 12.19 5.19
C GLU A 71 -55.22 12.82 4.59
N LYS A 72 -55.40 12.72 3.25
CA LYS A 72 -56.59 13.20 2.58
C LYS A 72 -57.80 12.41 3.01
N TYR A 73 -57.76 11.08 2.94
CA TYR A 73 -58.86 10.17 3.35
C TYR A 73 -59.23 10.38 4.82
N GLU A 74 -58.28 10.44 5.72
CA GLU A 74 -58.49 10.69 7.16
C GLU A 74 -59.13 12.04 7.43
N THR A 75 -58.67 13.08 6.71
CA THR A 75 -59.26 14.43 6.81
C THR A 75 -60.70 14.44 6.35
N ASP A 76 -61.04 13.79 5.24
CA ASP A 76 -62.38 13.78 4.69
C ASP A 76 -63.34 12.88 5.49
N CYS A 77 -62.88 11.76 6.07
CA CYS A 77 -63.60 11.02 7.09
C CYS A 77 -63.94 11.87 8.32
N THR A 78 -62.99 12.67 8.79
CA THR A 78 -63.22 13.59 9.93
C THR A 78 -64.24 14.67 9.60
N LYS A 79 -64.23 15.24 8.37
CA LYS A 79 -65.24 16.19 7.90
C LYS A 79 -66.64 15.56 7.82
N ILE A 80 -66.75 14.33 7.31
CA ILE A 80 -68.04 13.59 7.26
C ILE A 80 -68.59 13.45 8.66
N ASN A 81 -67.80 13.00 9.63
CA ASN A 81 -68.26 12.86 11.01
C ASN A 81 -68.69 14.21 11.61
N SER A 82 -67.95 15.27 11.35
CA SER A 82 -68.25 16.63 11.81
C SER A 82 -69.55 17.16 11.19
N TYR A 83 -69.76 17.02 9.85
CA TYR A 83 -70.95 17.50 9.18
C TYR A 83 -72.18 16.64 9.55
N THR A 84 -72.01 15.35 9.78
CA THR A 84 -73.09 14.48 10.29
C THR A 84 -73.52 14.91 11.68
N ALA A 85 -72.62 15.20 12.59
CA ALA A 85 -72.94 15.70 13.89
C ALA A 85 -73.66 17.10 13.83
N GLN A 86 -73.12 17.97 12.94
CA GLN A 86 -73.70 19.32 12.75
C GLN A 86 -75.11 19.26 12.11
N SER A 87 -75.38 18.37 11.20
CA SER A 87 -76.72 18.22 10.60
C SER A 87 -77.80 17.87 11.61
N ASN A 88 -77.43 17.20 12.71
CA ASN A 88 -78.33 16.89 13.80
C ASN A 88 -78.70 18.06 14.71
N MET A 89 -77.89 19.18 14.62
CA MET A 89 -78.05 20.33 15.51
C MET A 89 -78.63 21.59 14.86
N VAL A 90 -78.73 21.63 13.50
CA VAL A 90 -79.17 22.81 12.75
C VAL A 90 -80.46 22.50 11.98
N GLN A 91 -81.28 23.58 11.64
CA GLN A 91 -82.56 23.46 10.91
C GLN A 91 -82.68 24.49 9.77
N GLY A 92 -83.59 24.27 8.83
CA GLY A 92 -83.88 25.18 7.71
C GLY A 92 -82.70 25.36 6.75
N ARG A 93 -82.46 26.60 6.27
CA ARG A 93 -81.43 26.93 5.29
C ARG A 93 -80.04 26.49 5.68
N ASP A 94 -79.67 26.45 6.96
CA ASP A 94 -78.35 26.06 7.43
C ASP A 94 -78.18 24.56 7.40
N LEU A 95 -79.25 23.77 7.56
CA LEU A 95 -79.27 22.34 7.34
C LEU A 95 -78.98 22.03 5.86
N ASP A 96 -79.62 22.71 4.90
CA ASP A 96 -79.36 22.50 3.46
C ASP A 96 -77.91 22.74 3.10
N LYS A 97 -77.25 23.76 3.66
CA LYS A 97 -75.83 24.04 3.44
C LYS A 97 -74.94 22.94 4.00
N VAL A 98 -75.24 22.41 5.17
CA VAL A 98 -74.44 21.33 5.80
C VAL A 98 -74.64 20.04 5.01
N MET A 99 -75.82 19.71 4.61
CA MET A 99 -76.11 18.54 3.81
C MET A 99 -75.44 18.55 2.44
N SER A 100 -75.43 19.70 1.75
CA SER A 100 -74.66 19.83 0.47
C SER A 100 -73.16 19.64 0.66
N LYS A 101 -72.58 20.10 1.78
CA LYS A 101 -71.14 19.85 2.09
C LYS A 101 -70.88 18.39 2.41
N LEU A 102 -71.76 17.75 3.18
CA LEU A 102 -71.70 16.34 3.53
C LEU A 102 -71.70 15.47 2.26
N GLU A 103 -72.70 15.68 1.40
CA GLU A 103 -72.91 14.93 0.14
C GLU A 103 -71.65 15.06 -0.77
N ARG A 104 -71.13 16.29 -0.88
CA ARG A 104 -69.91 16.55 -1.69
C ARG A 104 -68.70 15.76 -1.17
N VAL A 105 -68.49 15.66 0.14
CA VAL A 105 -67.35 14.90 0.70
C VAL A 105 -67.64 13.41 0.61
N GLN A 106 -68.87 12.95 0.89
CA GLN A 106 -69.26 11.55 0.78
C GLN A 106 -69.12 10.99 -0.66
N SER A 107 -69.41 11.78 -1.69
CA SER A 107 -69.23 11.36 -3.07
C SER A 107 -67.81 11.06 -3.49
N GLY A 108 -66.82 11.62 -2.80
CA GLY A 108 -65.38 11.40 -3.08
C GLY A 108 -64.71 10.30 -2.26
N ILE A 109 -65.31 9.95 -1.09
CA ILE A 109 -64.63 9.11 -0.08
C ILE A 109 -64.26 7.71 -0.56
N GLU A 110 -65.13 7.07 -1.36
CA GLU A 110 -64.86 5.73 -1.91
C GLU A 110 -63.68 5.72 -2.89
N SER A 111 -63.49 6.80 -3.64
CA SER A 111 -62.36 6.93 -4.54
C SER A 111 -61.05 7.12 -3.74
N GLU A 112 -61.09 7.94 -2.70
CA GLU A 112 -59.96 8.20 -1.82
C GLU A 112 -59.51 6.96 -1.05
N ASP A 113 -60.48 6.15 -0.57
CA ASP A 113 -60.20 4.86 0.06
C ASP A 113 -59.53 3.89 -0.92
N ARG A 114 -60.03 3.78 -2.13
CA ARG A 114 -59.44 2.94 -3.19
C ARG A 114 -58.01 3.40 -3.53
N ASP A 115 -57.81 4.70 -3.68
CA ASP A 115 -56.50 5.28 -3.95
C ASP A 115 -55.53 4.97 -2.80
N TYR A 116 -55.95 5.20 -1.55
CA TYR A 116 -55.14 4.88 -0.38
C TYR A 116 -54.78 3.38 -0.31
N GLN A 117 -55.74 2.48 -0.51
CA GLN A 117 -55.49 1.04 -0.55
C GLN A 117 -54.51 0.66 -1.65
N SER A 118 -54.64 1.26 -2.84
CA SER A 118 -53.72 1.03 -3.96
C SER A 118 -52.28 1.43 -3.63
N TYR A 119 -52.08 2.63 -3.05
CA TYR A 119 -50.75 3.06 -2.64
C TYR A 119 -50.15 2.21 -1.51
N VAL A 120 -50.96 1.73 -0.57
CA VAL A 120 -50.53 0.80 0.48
C VAL A 120 -50.01 -0.51 -0.13
N ARG A 121 -50.75 -1.11 -1.07
CA ARG A 121 -50.34 -2.35 -1.74
C ARG A 121 -49.04 -2.16 -2.53
N ALA A 122 -48.94 -1.10 -3.32
CA ALA A 122 -47.73 -0.78 -4.08
C ALA A 122 -46.53 -0.56 -3.18
N LEU A 123 -46.71 0.11 -2.03
CA LEU A 123 -45.64 0.31 -1.05
C LEU A 123 -45.23 -1.00 -0.36
N GLN A 124 -46.20 -1.89 -0.06
CA GLN A 124 -45.88 -3.22 0.51
C GLN A 124 -45.02 -4.05 -0.45
N GLU A 125 -45.39 -4.14 -1.73
CA GLU A 125 -44.63 -4.85 -2.75
C GLU A 125 -43.20 -4.27 -2.92
N THR A 126 -43.10 -2.94 -3.01
CA THR A 126 -41.80 -2.26 -3.12
C THR A 126 -40.95 -2.46 -1.87
N THR A 127 -41.57 -2.49 -0.70
CA THR A 127 -40.88 -2.72 0.58
C THR A 127 -40.32 -4.14 0.66
N GLN A 128 -41.11 -5.15 0.25
CA GLN A 128 -40.61 -6.53 0.20
C GLN A 128 -39.43 -6.68 -0.76
N LYS A 129 -39.55 -6.12 -1.96
CA LYS A 129 -38.50 -6.14 -2.95
C LYS A 129 -37.23 -5.43 -2.42
N TRP A 130 -37.37 -4.25 -1.82
CA TRP A 130 -36.25 -3.51 -1.24
C TRP A 130 -35.58 -4.27 -0.10
N ASN A 131 -36.34 -4.92 0.78
CA ASN A 131 -35.81 -5.72 1.88
C ASN A 131 -34.97 -6.90 1.37
N SER A 132 -35.44 -7.59 0.34
CA SER A 132 -34.73 -8.71 -0.28
C SER A 132 -33.43 -8.24 -0.95
N GLU A 133 -33.48 -7.20 -1.76
CA GLU A 133 -32.31 -6.64 -2.46
C GLU A 133 -31.31 -6.02 -1.47
N TYR A 134 -31.78 -5.36 -0.41
CA TYR A 134 -30.93 -4.80 0.61
C TYR A 134 -30.20 -5.88 1.42
N LYS A 135 -30.90 -6.98 1.73
CA LYS A 135 -30.26 -8.14 2.36
C LYS A 135 -29.17 -8.71 1.47
N SER A 136 -29.47 -8.94 0.19
CA SER A 136 -28.45 -9.43 -0.78
C SER A 136 -27.26 -8.48 -0.90
N PHE A 137 -27.49 -7.17 -0.88
CA PHE A 137 -26.41 -6.18 -0.84
C PHE A 137 -25.53 -6.29 0.41
N LEU A 138 -26.13 -6.50 1.58
CA LEU A 138 -25.38 -6.69 2.83
C LEU A 138 -24.57 -7.98 2.82
N ASP A 139 -25.13 -9.08 2.28
CA ASP A 139 -24.42 -10.34 2.12
C ASP A 139 -23.20 -10.16 1.21
N ILE A 140 -23.35 -9.47 0.07
CA ILE A 140 -22.23 -9.13 -0.82
C ILE A 140 -21.16 -8.27 -0.10
N CYS A 141 -21.57 -7.30 0.69
CA CYS A 141 -20.62 -6.46 1.45
C CYS A 141 -19.83 -7.28 2.48
N GLN A 142 -20.48 -8.24 3.13
CA GLN A 142 -19.83 -9.13 4.09
C GLN A 142 -18.84 -10.06 3.37
N ASP A 143 -19.25 -10.73 2.31
CA ASP A 143 -18.40 -11.62 1.52
C ASP A 143 -17.14 -10.89 1.02
N VAL A 144 -17.32 -9.67 0.49
CA VAL A 144 -16.23 -8.83 0.01
C VAL A 144 -15.28 -8.44 1.16
N GLU A 145 -15.79 -8.15 2.34
CA GLU A 145 -14.96 -7.80 3.49
C GLU A 145 -14.16 -9.00 4.01
N GLU A 146 -14.77 -10.18 4.07
CA GLU A 146 -14.08 -11.42 4.43
C GLU A 146 -12.96 -11.74 3.43
N GLU A 147 -13.27 -11.65 2.13
CA GLU A 147 -12.29 -11.83 1.06
C GLU A 147 -11.16 -10.78 1.15
N ARG A 148 -11.47 -9.52 1.46
CA ARG A 148 -10.49 -8.45 1.61
C ARG A 148 -9.48 -8.76 2.73
N GLN A 149 -9.97 -9.23 3.86
CA GLN A 149 -9.12 -9.56 5.01
C GLN A 149 -8.18 -10.73 4.68
N GLU A 150 -8.69 -11.79 4.07
CA GLU A 150 -7.86 -12.96 3.71
C GLU A 150 -6.86 -12.64 2.60
N PHE A 151 -7.27 -11.83 1.61
CA PHE A 151 -6.39 -11.34 0.57
C PHE A 151 -5.25 -10.49 1.15
N LEU A 152 -5.55 -9.52 2.02
CA LEU A 152 -4.53 -8.66 2.64
C LEU A 152 -3.58 -9.47 3.52
N LYS A 153 -4.09 -10.41 4.30
CA LYS A 153 -3.27 -11.30 5.12
C LYS A 153 -2.26 -12.07 4.26
N THR A 154 -2.71 -12.69 3.17
CA THR A 154 -1.86 -13.45 2.26
C THR A 154 -0.84 -12.55 1.56
N ASN A 155 -1.26 -11.37 1.12
CA ASN A 155 -0.42 -10.42 0.40
C ASN A 155 0.70 -9.85 1.31
N ILE A 156 0.34 -9.43 2.53
CA ILE A 156 1.31 -8.92 3.52
C ILE A 156 2.27 -10.03 3.97
N TRP A 157 1.78 -11.27 4.11
CA TRP A 157 2.63 -12.41 4.41
C TRP A 157 3.66 -12.66 3.31
N GLY A 158 3.25 -12.61 2.04
CA GLY A 158 4.15 -12.70 0.89
C GLY A 158 5.22 -11.61 0.89
N LEU A 159 4.82 -10.35 1.15
CA LEU A 159 5.75 -9.22 1.28
C LEU A 159 6.78 -9.44 2.40
N ALA A 160 6.33 -9.88 3.57
CA ALA A 160 7.21 -10.15 4.71
C ALA A 160 8.23 -11.26 4.38
N ASN A 161 7.81 -12.33 3.72
CA ASN A 161 8.70 -13.41 3.29
C ASN A 161 9.72 -12.92 2.25
N ALA A 162 9.32 -12.11 1.28
CA ALA A 162 10.23 -11.55 0.28
C ALA A 162 11.31 -10.66 0.93
N ILE A 163 10.92 -9.81 1.89
CA ILE A 163 11.87 -8.98 2.67
C ILE A 163 12.78 -9.87 3.52
N SER A 164 12.26 -10.88 4.20
CA SER A 164 13.07 -11.80 5.02
C SER A 164 14.12 -12.53 4.17
N SER A 165 13.76 -12.96 2.97
CA SER A 165 14.68 -13.62 2.05
C SER A 165 15.85 -12.74 1.63
N ILE A 166 15.60 -11.47 1.32
CA ILE A 166 16.68 -10.54 0.93
C ILE A 166 17.61 -10.22 2.12
N CYS A 167 17.08 -10.12 3.35
CA CYS A 167 17.90 -9.93 4.54
C CYS A 167 18.92 -11.07 4.73
N VAL A 168 18.51 -12.33 4.48
CA VAL A 168 19.41 -13.48 4.55
C VAL A 168 20.49 -13.38 3.46
N THR A 169 20.11 -13.03 2.24
CA THR A 169 21.07 -12.87 1.11
C THR A 169 22.10 -11.76 1.40
N ASP A 170 21.65 -10.65 1.99
CA ASP A 170 22.53 -9.54 2.36
C ASP A 170 23.49 -9.91 3.49
N ASP A 171 23.01 -10.66 4.50
CA ASP A 171 23.88 -11.14 5.59
C ASP A 171 24.95 -12.12 5.07
N GLU A 172 24.59 -13.04 4.19
CA GLU A 172 25.55 -13.93 3.55
C GLU A 172 26.60 -13.18 2.72
N ALA A 173 26.22 -12.10 2.01
CA ALA A 173 27.15 -11.26 1.27
C ALA A 173 28.11 -10.53 2.22
N CYS A 174 27.61 -10.00 3.35
CA CYS A 174 28.44 -9.40 4.38
C CYS A 174 29.41 -10.40 5.01
N GLU A 175 28.96 -11.64 5.23
CA GLU A 175 29.84 -12.70 5.75
C GLU A 175 30.97 -13.03 4.79
N ARG A 176 30.71 -13.15 3.50
CA ARG A 176 31.78 -13.35 2.48
C ARG A 176 32.81 -12.22 2.48
N VAL A 177 32.38 -10.97 2.71
CA VAL A 177 33.29 -9.82 2.86
C VAL A 177 34.13 -9.96 4.14
N ARG A 178 33.51 -10.32 5.28
CA ARG A 178 34.22 -10.53 6.56
C ARG A 178 35.31 -11.60 6.41
N VAL A 179 34.97 -12.76 5.85
CA VAL A 179 35.93 -13.84 5.60
C VAL A 179 37.09 -13.41 4.69
N ALA A 180 36.79 -12.64 3.63
CA ALA A 180 37.84 -12.13 2.74
C ALA A 180 38.78 -11.14 3.45
N LEU A 181 38.27 -10.35 4.40
CA LEU A 181 39.05 -9.41 5.20
C LEU A 181 39.91 -10.12 6.27
N GLU A 182 39.40 -11.19 6.91
CA GLU A 182 40.14 -12.01 7.85
C GLU A 182 41.39 -12.62 7.21
N GLY A 183 41.32 -12.97 5.92
CA GLY A 183 42.46 -13.43 5.15
C GLY A 183 43.52 -12.35 4.79
N CYS A 184 43.28 -11.08 5.12
CA CYS A 184 44.16 -9.98 4.82
C CYS A 184 45.24 -9.81 5.89
N GLU A 185 46.51 -10.09 5.52
CA GLU A 185 47.68 -9.87 6.36
C GLU A 185 48.51 -8.71 5.80
N SER A 186 48.45 -7.54 6.47
CA SER A 186 49.08 -6.30 5.98
C SER A 186 50.59 -6.42 5.80
N THR A 187 51.27 -7.15 6.68
CA THR A 187 52.72 -7.38 6.57
C THR A 187 53.08 -8.25 5.37
N ARG A 188 52.27 -9.24 5.08
CA ARG A 188 52.42 -10.10 3.91
C ARG A 188 52.18 -9.33 2.62
N ASP A 189 51.05 -8.58 2.55
CA ASP A 189 50.72 -7.79 1.37
C ASP A 189 51.82 -6.79 0.99
N VAL A 190 52.38 -6.10 2.00
CA VAL A 190 53.49 -5.16 1.77
C VAL A 190 54.75 -5.89 1.32
N ARG A 191 55.06 -7.03 1.92
CA ARG A 191 56.23 -7.85 1.53
C ARG A 191 56.12 -8.35 0.09
N ASP A 192 54.93 -8.85 -0.28
CA ASP A 192 54.68 -9.36 -1.63
C ASP A 192 54.75 -8.22 -2.66
N PHE A 193 54.21 -7.04 -2.34
CA PHE A 193 54.32 -5.84 -3.18
C PHE A 193 55.82 -5.43 -3.37
N VAL A 194 56.60 -5.38 -2.29
CA VAL A 194 58.00 -5.04 -2.38
C VAL A 194 58.77 -6.08 -3.20
N ARG A 195 58.47 -7.37 -3.03
CA ARG A 195 59.09 -8.44 -3.81
C ARG A 195 58.82 -8.32 -5.31
N GLU A 196 57.62 -7.91 -5.69
CA GLU A 196 57.20 -7.86 -7.10
C GLU A 196 57.59 -6.54 -7.78
N PHE A 197 57.57 -5.42 -7.07
CA PHE A 197 57.74 -4.08 -7.65
C PHE A 197 58.99 -3.32 -7.17
N ALA A 198 59.84 -3.92 -6.34
CA ALA A 198 61.06 -3.25 -5.89
C ALA A 198 62.06 -3.03 -7.03
N THR A 199 62.69 -1.89 -7.03
CA THR A 199 63.70 -1.48 -8.01
C THR A 199 65.10 -2.06 -7.75
N GLY A 200 65.22 -2.98 -6.80
CA GLY A 200 66.46 -3.60 -6.38
C GLY A 200 67.07 -2.94 -5.13
N SER A 201 68.18 -3.52 -4.64
CA SER A 201 68.83 -3.08 -3.43
C SER A 201 70.08 -2.19 -3.70
N ASN A 202 70.30 -1.89 -4.96
CA ASN A 202 71.50 -1.05 -5.34
C ASN A 202 71.14 0.42 -5.23
N ILE A 203 71.84 1.15 -4.39
CA ILE A 203 71.73 2.60 -4.26
C ILE A 203 72.88 3.23 -5.08
N PRO A 204 72.54 4.05 -6.11
CA PRO A 204 73.59 4.79 -6.83
C PRO A 204 74.37 5.70 -5.83
N ALA A 205 75.66 5.61 -5.83
CA ALA A 205 76.45 6.52 -5.05
C ALA A 205 76.33 7.96 -5.61
N ALA A 206 76.33 8.95 -4.74
CA ALA A 206 76.41 10.34 -5.20
C ALA A 206 77.64 10.56 -6.04
N PRO A 207 77.57 11.29 -7.16
CA PRO A 207 78.73 11.56 -7.98
C PRO A 207 79.80 12.32 -7.18
N GLU A 208 81.05 11.81 -7.20
CA GLU A 208 82.15 12.51 -6.59
C GLU A 208 82.70 13.61 -7.53
N TYR A 209 83.21 14.69 -6.92
CA TYR A 209 83.82 15.76 -7.71
C TYR A 209 85.12 15.24 -8.32
N VAL A 210 85.20 15.34 -9.65
CA VAL A 210 86.40 14.99 -10.41
C VAL A 210 87.02 16.27 -10.99
N ASN A 211 88.27 16.57 -10.59
CA ASN A 211 88.99 17.67 -11.19
C ASN A 211 89.63 17.21 -12.51
N TYR A 212 88.89 17.39 -13.64
CA TYR A 212 89.33 16.99 -14.96
C TYR A 212 90.63 17.70 -15.46
N ALA A 213 91.01 18.80 -14.82
CA ALA A 213 92.29 19.51 -15.13
C ALA A 213 93.54 18.83 -14.56
N GLN A 214 93.31 17.95 -13.56
CA GLN A 214 94.43 17.24 -12.86
C GLN A 214 94.42 15.73 -13.00
N SER A 215 93.35 15.17 -13.61
CA SER A 215 93.07 13.73 -13.71
C SER A 215 93.27 13.24 -15.16
N ILE A 216 94.17 12.34 -15.40
CA ILE A 216 94.44 11.74 -16.73
C ILE A 216 93.69 10.42 -16.92
N ALA A 217 93.02 9.88 -15.90
CA ALA A 217 92.31 8.63 -15.96
C ALA A 217 90.84 8.84 -15.58
N PRO A 218 89.86 8.20 -16.30
CA PRO A 218 88.48 8.25 -15.87
C PRO A 218 88.32 7.59 -14.47
N PRO A 219 87.46 8.13 -13.58
CA PRO A 219 87.28 7.56 -12.27
C PRO A 219 86.75 6.14 -12.41
N ALA A 220 87.17 5.26 -11.52
CA ALA A 220 86.67 3.91 -11.44
C ALA A 220 85.10 3.97 -11.22
N ALA A 221 84.43 3.07 -11.88
CA ALA A 221 82.97 3.01 -11.75
C ALA A 221 82.53 3.13 -10.28
N ALA A 222 81.62 4.06 -10.00
CA ALA A 222 81.16 4.33 -8.65
C ALA A 222 80.67 2.99 -8.00
N THR A 223 81.28 2.69 -6.84
CA THR A 223 80.88 1.52 -6.06
C THR A 223 79.42 1.69 -5.61
N THR A 224 78.53 0.85 -6.14
CA THR A 224 77.17 0.80 -5.69
C THR A 224 77.11 0.27 -4.26
N GLY A 225 76.56 1.07 -3.34
CA GLY A 225 76.31 0.63 -1.97
C GLY A 225 75.08 -0.31 -1.97
N SER A 226 75.17 -1.34 -1.16
CA SER A 226 73.97 -2.18 -0.92
C SER A 226 73.07 -1.55 0.16
N ALA A 227 71.82 -1.27 -0.17
CA ALA A 227 70.88 -0.73 0.80
C ALA A 227 70.40 -1.84 1.77
N HIS A 228 70.64 -1.59 3.06
CA HIS A 228 69.96 -2.40 4.10
C HIS A 228 68.71 -1.69 4.51
N PHE A 229 67.49 -2.19 4.04
CA PHE A 229 66.27 -1.62 4.38
C PHE A 229 65.77 -2.15 5.74
N SER A 230 66.00 -1.41 6.81
CA SER A 230 65.31 -1.59 8.08
C SER A 230 64.20 -0.53 8.24
N ARG A 231 63.05 -0.91 8.77
CA ARG A 231 62.00 0.07 9.13
C ARG A 231 62.56 1.07 10.15
N LEU A 232 62.49 2.37 9.82
CA LEU A 232 62.85 3.45 10.77
C LEU A 232 61.71 3.69 11.82
N SER A 233 60.51 3.19 11.61
CA SER A 233 59.44 3.31 12.59
C SER A 233 59.44 2.13 13.55
N THR A 234 59.52 2.42 14.84
CA THR A 234 59.33 1.49 15.97
C THR A 234 57.81 1.17 16.18
N ARG A 235 57.01 1.09 15.16
CA ARG A 235 55.68 0.48 15.31
C ARG A 235 55.89 -1.02 15.55
N VAL A 236 56.12 -1.34 16.82
CA VAL A 236 55.93 -2.68 17.35
C VAL A 236 54.50 -3.09 16.97
N ALA A 237 54.37 -4.30 16.48
CA ALA A 237 53.06 -4.90 16.29
C ALA A 237 52.43 -5.14 17.68
N ASP A 238 51.96 -4.07 18.32
CA ASP A 238 51.02 -4.20 19.42
C ASP A 238 49.71 -4.63 18.79
N GLY A 239 49.27 -5.83 19.21
CA GLY A 239 48.05 -6.46 18.75
C GLY A 239 46.84 -5.54 18.87
N MET A 240 46.46 -4.95 17.78
CA MET A 240 45.14 -4.39 17.63
C MET A 240 44.17 -5.57 17.45
N HIS A 241 43.62 -6.06 18.56
CA HIS A 241 42.36 -6.84 18.51
C HIS A 241 41.31 -5.93 17.92
N PRO A 242 40.51 -6.41 16.92
CA PRO A 242 39.32 -5.68 16.49
C PRO A 242 38.37 -5.52 17.68
N PRO A 243 37.64 -4.42 17.80
CA PRO A 243 36.61 -4.29 18.83
C PRO A 243 35.52 -5.32 18.62
N SER A 244 35.16 -5.99 19.71
CA SER A 244 34.06 -6.98 19.85
C SER A 244 32.70 -6.40 19.55
#